data_49dc65adb90d730b1851bc022249a773
#
_entry.id   49dc65adb90d730b1851bc022249a773
#
_cell.length_a   1.000
_cell.length_b   1.000
_cell.length_c   1.000
_cell.angle_alpha   90.00
_cell.angle_beta   90.00
_cell.angle_gamma   90.00
#
_symmetry.space_group_name_H-M   'P 1'
#
loop_
_entity.id
_entity.type
_entity.pdbx_description
1 polymer ?
#
loop_
_entity_poly.entity_id
_entity_poly.type
_entity_poly.pdbx_seq_one_letter_code
_entity_poly.pdbx_strand_id
1 'polypeptide(L)'
;RRIAAIPGPGSIQTARERIAGYLSALEENGIPYDDSLVLRGELIFATGYQGFLHMMGLAAPPTAIFSTNSDITIGVITAARERGVNIPNDVTVFGYDCVDVCSMMTPPLPVVYQPEQEIGRTAAQWLIRRLEGDGDPPRTVRLKCSLQF
;
A
#
# COMPACT_ATOMS: atom_id res chain seq x y z
N ARG A 1 15.93 9.27 -8.80
CA ARG A 1 14.97 8.83 -7.76
C ARG A 1 14.85 7.33 -7.85
N ARG A 2 14.93 6.64 -6.71
CA ARG A 2 14.76 5.17 -6.63
C ARG A 2 13.55 4.93 -5.73
N ILE A 3 12.46 4.41 -6.31
CA ILE A 3 11.20 4.17 -5.60
C ILE A 3 11.02 2.66 -5.51
N ALA A 4 10.92 2.14 -4.29
CA ALA A 4 10.64 0.74 -4.04
C ALA A 4 9.15 0.48 -3.81
N ALA A 5 8.72 -0.76 -4.03
CA ALA A 5 7.40 -1.22 -3.67
C ALA A 5 7.46 -2.55 -2.91
N ILE A 6 6.61 -2.70 -1.91
CA ILE A 6 6.41 -3.98 -1.20
C ILE A 6 4.95 -4.41 -1.43
N PRO A 7 4.67 -5.05 -2.57
CA PRO A 7 3.34 -5.55 -2.89
C PRO A 7 3.04 -6.89 -2.19
N GLY A 8 1.76 -7.19 -2.08
CA GLY A 8 1.29 -8.53 -1.72
C GLY A 8 1.50 -9.58 -2.82
N PRO A 9 1.02 -10.81 -2.60
CA PRO A 9 1.19 -11.91 -3.53
C PRO A 9 0.39 -11.69 -4.81
N GLY A 10 0.94 -12.10 -5.96
CA GLY A 10 0.32 -11.95 -7.27
C GLY A 10 -0.99 -12.74 -7.47
N SER A 11 -1.32 -13.66 -6.58
CA SER A 11 -2.62 -14.36 -6.56
C SER A 11 -3.78 -13.46 -6.14
N ILE A 12 -3.52 -12.38 -5.40
CA ILE A 12 -4.53 -11.44 -4.91
C ILE A 12 -4.74 -10.32 -5.93
N GLN A 13 -6.00 -10.11 -6.35
CA GLN A 13 -6.35 -9.11 -7.36
C GLN A 13 -5.94 -7.69 -6.94
N THR A 14 -6.24 -7.28 -5.72
CA THR A 14 -5.91 -5.94 -5.23
C THR A 14 -4.40 -5.69 -5.18
N ALA A 15 -3.59 -6.72 -4.87
CA ALA A 15 -2.14 -6.62 -4.92
C ALA A 15 -1.64 -6.42 -6.36
N ARG A 16 -2.22 -7.14 -7.34
CA ARG A 16 -1.91 -6.93 -8.76
C ARG A 16 -2.27 -5.54 -9.25
N GLU A 17 -3.44 -5.03 -8.86
CA GLU A 17 -3.89 -3.70 -9.29
C GLU A 17 -3.01 -2.59 -8.67
N ARG A 18 -2.61 -2.73 -7.40
CA ARG A 18 -1.73 -1.76 -6.72
C ARG A 18 -0.34 -1.71 -7.34
N ILE A 19 0.25 -2.87 -7.65
CA ILE A 19 1.55 -2.90 -8.32
C ILE A 19 1.47 -2.41 -9.77
N ALA A 20 0.38 -2.67 -10.49
CA ALA A 20 0.16 -2.13 -11.82
C ALA A 20 0.11 -0.60 -11.81
N GLY A 21 -0.57 0.00 -10.82
CA GLY A 21 -0.58 1.45 -10.64
C GLY A 21 0.81 2.03 -10.34
N TYR A 22 1.61 1.34 -9.50
CA TYR A 22 2.99 1.74 -9.25
C TYR A 22 3.83 1.72 -10.54
N LEU A 23 3.74 0.66 -11.35
CA LEU A 23 4.48 0.54 -12.61
C LEU A 23 4.08 1.63 -13.60
N SER A 24 2.76 1.90 -13.75
CA SER A 24 2.25 2.99 -14.58
C SER A 24 2.83 4.35 -14.15
N ALA A 25 2.84 4.61 -12.85
CA ALA A 25 3.39 5.86 -12.32
C ALA A 25 4.91 6.02 -12.58
N LEU A 26 5.68 4.94 -12.51
CA LEU A 26 7.10 4.97 -12.88
C LEU A 26 7.26 5.32 -14.37
N GLU A 27 6.52 4.64 -15.24
CA GLU A 27 6.56 4.85 -16.69
C GLU A 27 6.18 6.29 -17.06
N GLU A 28 5.06 6.79 -16.54
CA GLU A 28 4.55 8.16 -16.78
C GLU A 28 5.55 9.25 -16.35
N ASN A 29 6.40 8.95 -15.37
CA ASN A 29 7.41 9.89 -14.85
C ASN A 29 8.83 9.62 -15.36
N GLY A 30 9.01 8.69 -16.31
CA GLY A 30 10.32 8.35 -16.88
C GLY A 30 11.30 7.77 -15.87
N ILE A 31 10.78 7.10 -14.82
CA ILE A 31 11.59 6.44 -13.80
C ILE A 31 11.77 4.97 -14.23
N PRO A 32 13.00 4.50 -14.47
CA PRO A 32 13.21 3.12 -14.91
C PRO A 32 12.78 2.13 -13.83
N TYR A 33 12.12 1.06 -14.25
CA TYR A 33 11.81 -0.07 -13.40
C TYR A 33 13.10 -0.80 -13.00
N ASP A 34 13.18 -1.17 -11.72
CA ASP A 34 14.29 -1.95 -11.17
C ASP A 34 13.69 -3.06 -10.30
N ASP A 35 13.84 -4.32 -10.74
CA ASP A 35 13.27 -5.48 -10.05
C ASP A 35 13.82 -5.65 -8.63
N SER A 36 15.04 -5.20 -8.35
CA SER A 36 15.64 -5.20 -7.02
C SER A 36 14.88 -4.31 -6.01
N LEU A 37 14.06 -3.39 -6.50
CA LEU A 37 13.23 -2.49 -5.70
C LEU A 37 11.79 -2.99 -5.49
N VAL A 38 11.47 -4.22 -5.92
CA VAL A 38 10.13 -4.81 -5.74
C VAL A 38 10.24 -6.12 -4.97
N LEU A 39 9.93 -6.08 -3.68
CA LEU A 39 9.94 -7.27 -2.83
C LEU A 39 8.52 -7.78 -2.62
N ARG A 40 8.18 -8.90 -3.27
CA ARG A 40 6.87 -9.55 -3.16
C ARG A 40 6.82 -10.47 -1.94
N GLY A 41 5.69 -10.49 -1.26
CA GLY A 41 5.46 -11.38 -0.12
C GLY A 41 4.00 -11.40 0.29
N GLU A 42 3.67 -12.05 1.39
CA GLU A 42 2.35 -12.05 1.97
C GLU A 42 1.97 -10.67 2.53
N LEU A 43 0.65 -10.40 2.66
CA LEU A 43 0.15 -9.13 3.20
C LEU A 43 0.21 -9.13 4.74
N ILE A 44 1.40 -9.29 5.29
CA ILE A 44 1.65 -9.40 6.73
C ILE A 44 2.79 -8.47 7.18
N PHE A 45 2.83 -8.19 8.48
CA PHE A 45 3.87 -7.40 9.14
C PHE A 45 5.30 -7.85 8.77
N ALA A 46 5.57 -9.16 8.80
CA ALA A 46 6.90 -9.70 8.54
C ALA A 46 7.42 -9.35 7.14
N THR A 47 6.54 -9.32 6.14
CA THR A 47 6.90 -8.91 4.76
C THR A 47 7.36 -7.45 4.72
N GLY A 48 6.66 -6.55 5.42
CA GLY A 48 7.05 -5.14 5.50
C GLY A 48 8.38 -4.96 6.24
N TYR A 49 8.52 -5.62 7.38
CA TYR A 49 9.72 -5.56 8.21
C TYR A 49 10.97 -6.06 7.47
N GLN A 50 10.91 -7.28 6.93
CA GLN A 50 12.04 -7.86 6.18
C GLN A 50 12.28 -7.14 4.85
N GLY A 51 11.20 -6.69 4.19
CA GLY A 51 11.29 -5.90 2.98
C GLY A 51 12.06 -4.60 3.19
N PHE A 52 11.77 -3.88 4.27
CA PHE A 52 12.51 -2.67 4.63
C PHE A 52 13.99 -2.96 4.86
N LEU A 53 14.31 -3.98 5.64
CA LEU A 53 15.71 -4.36 5.92
C LEU A 53 16.46 -4.72 4.64
N HIS A 54 15.82 -5.49 3.75
CA HIS A 54 16.40 -5.85 2.45
C HIS A 54 16.66 -4.61 1.59
N MET A 55 15.67 -3.72 1.44
CA MET A 55 15.76 -2.52 0.61
C MET A 55 16.84 -1.56 1.09
N MET A 56 16.93 -1.34 2.41
CA MET A 56 17.94 -0.45 2.99
C MET A 56 19.34 -1.07 3.01
N GLY A 57 19.46 -2.40 2.84
CA GLY A 57 20.72 -3.11 2.68
C GLY A 57 21.29 -3.15 1.26
N LEU A 58 20.57 -2.65 0.26
CA LEU A 58 21.07 -2.59 -1.12
C LEU A 58 22.25 -1.64 -1.25
N ALA A 59 23.15 -1.90 -2.18
CA ALA A 59 24.29 -1.01 -2.48
C ALA A 59 23.85 0.42 -2.85
N ALA A 60 22.65 0.55 -3.44
CA ALA A 60 21.96 1.81 -3.69
C ALA A 60 20.53 1.71 -3.14
N PRO A 61 20.30 2.10 -1.89
CA PRO A 61 18.97 2.02 -1.27
C PRO A 61 17.93 2.88 -1.98
N PRO A 62 16.63 2.56 -1.86
CA PRO A 62 15.57 3.42 -2.36
C PRO A 62 15.49 4.73 -1.57
N THR A 63 15.04 5.79 -2.22
CA THR A 63 14.73 7.09 -1.60
C THR A 63 13.25 7.19 -1.18
N ALA A 64 12.42 6.26 -1.65
CA ALA A 64 11.02 6.17 -1.28
C ALA A 64 10.56 4.69 -1.32
N ILE A 65 9.61 4.34 -0.45
CA ILE A 65 9.01 3.01 -0.37
C ILE A 65 7.48 3.14 -0.41
N PHE A 66 6.84 2.45 -1.35
CA PHE A 66 5.40 2.26 -1.39
C PHE A 66 5.03 0.92 -0.75
N SER A 67 4.40 0.96 0.42
CA SER A 67 3.84 -0.21 1.10
C SER A 67 2.37 -0.35 0.77
N THR A 68 1.94 -1.55 0.38
CA THR A 68 0.64 -1.73 -0.28
C THR A 68 -0.49 -2.21 0.63
N ASN A 69 -0.26 -2.35 1.92
CA ASN A 69 -1.32 -2.59 2.92
C ASN A 69 -0.88 -2.14 4.31
N SER A 70 -1.80 -2.12 5.27
CA SER A 70 -1.57 -1.64 6.65
C SER A 70 -0.50 -2.45 7.38
N ASP A 71 -0.55 -3.78 7.36
CA ASP A 71 0.42 -4.63 8.08
C ASP A 71 1.84 -4.47 7.52
N ILE A 72 1.97 -4.42 6.18
CA ILE A 72 3.26 -4.13 5.53
C ILE A 72 3.75 -2.74 5.95
N THR A 73 2.89 -1.73 5.96
CA THR A 73 3.26 -0.36 6.36
C THR A 73 3.77 -0.32 7.80
N ILE A 74 3.07 -0.98 8.73
CA ILE A 74 3.48 -1.06 10.14
C ILE A 74 4.83 -1.78 10.27
N GLY A 75 5.05 -2.85 9.50
CA GLY A 75 6.32 -3.56 9.45
C GLY A 75 7.47 -2.66 9.00
N VAL A 76 7.27 -1.89 7.93
CA VAL A 76 8.25 -0.91 7.40
C VAL A 76 8.60 0.14 8.45
N ILE A 77 7.58 0.76 9.09
CA ILE A 77 7.77 1.79 10.11
C ILE A 77 8.55 1.23 11.32
N THR A 78 8.19 0.01 11.74
CA THR A 78 8.85 -0.64 12.89
C THR A 78 10.31 -0.92 12.59
N ALA A 79 10.62 -1.48 11.43
CA ALA A 79 12.00 -1.75 11.01
C ALA A 79 12.83 -0.46 10.88
N ALA A 80 12.24 0.60 10.30
CA ALA A 80 12.89 1.91 10.19
C ALA A 80 13.27 2.45 11.58
N ARG A 81 12.31 2.43 12.51
CA ARG A 81 12.54 2.89 13.88
C ARG A 81 13.65 2.11 14.59
N GLU A 82 13.64 0.77 14.50
CA GLU A 82 14.64 -0.09 15.14
C GLU A 82 16.04 0.08 14.55
N ARG A 83 16.14 0.47 13.28
CA ARG A 83 17.40 0.74 12.60
C ARG A 83 17.86 2.19 12.69
N GLY A 84 17.09 3.05 13.36
CA GLY A 84 17.40 4.47 13.48
C GLY A 84 17.31 5.22 12.15
N VAL A 85 16.57 4.70 11.17
CA VAL A 85 16.33 5.34 9.87
C VAL A 85 15.18 6.33 10.00
N ASN A 86 15.43 7.58 9.66
CA ASN A 86 14.45 8.66 9.80
C ASN A 86 13.51 8.71 8.58
N ILE A 87 12.22 8.64 8.86
CA ILE A 87 11.15 8.91 7.89
C ILE A 87 10.63 10.32 8.15
N PRO A 88 10.60 11.23 7.17
CA PRO A 88 10.88 11.02 5.75
C PRO A 88 12.33 11.36 5.30
N ASN A 89 13.24 11.76 6.20
CA ASN A 89 14.51 12.38 5.85
C ASN A 89 15.47 11.44 5.12
N ASP A 90 15.61 10.19 5.59
CA ASP A 90 16.49 9.20 4.97
C ASP A 90 15.76 8.44 3.86
N VAL A 91 14.48 8.12 4.09
CA VAL A 91 13.60 7.47 3.13
C VAL A 91 12.16 7.94 3.32
N THR A 92 11.49 8.30 2.24
CA THR A 92 10.05 8.59 2.28
C THR A 92 9.27 7.28 2.23
N VAL A 93 8.25 7.14 3.09
CA VAL A 93 7.34 5.98 3.05
C VAL A 93 5.94 6.47 2.72
N PHE A 94 5.27 5.77 1.81
CA PHE A 94 3.88 5.98 1.45
C PHE A 94 3.09 4.73 1.82
N GLY A 95 2.13 4.88 2.72
CA GLY A 95 1.37 3.77 3.29
C GLY A 95 0.04 3.49 2.58
N TYR A 96 -0.65 2.48 3.07
CA TYR A 96 -1.98 2.08 2.61
C TYR A 96 -2.84 1.65 3.80
N ASP A 97 -4.02 2.26 3.97
CA ASP A 97 -5.05 1.98 5.00
C ASP A 97 -4.67 2.16 6.48
N CYS A 98 -3.43 2.40 6.84
CA CYS A 98 -2.99 2.50 8.24
C CYS A 98 -3.12 3.93 8.82
N VAL A 99 -4.24 4.59 8.58
CA VAL A 99 -4.43 6.02 8.92
C VAL A 99 -4.10 6.33 10.38
N ASP A 100 -4.61 5.54 11.32
CA ASP A 100 -4.41 5.79 12.76
C ASP A 100 -2.92 5.77 13.14
N VAL A 101 -2.19 4.73 12.73
CA VAL A 101 -0.76 4.60 13.03
C VAL A 101 0.05 5.67 12.31
N CYS A 102 -0.28 5.94 11.05
CA CYS A 102 0.45 6.89 10.22
C CYS A 102 0.25 8.35 10.69
N SER A 103 -0.93 8.68 11.23
CA SER A 103 -1.23 10.00 11.80
C SER A 103 -0.48 10.27 13.12
N MET A 104 -0.07 9.23 13.85
CA MET A 104 0.71 9.36 15.09
C MET A 104 2.19 9.63 14.84
N MET A 105 2.66 9.51 13.61
CA MET A 105 4.05 9.80 13.26
C MET A 105 4.31 11.32 13.19
N THR A 106 5.56 11.72 13.33
CA THR A 106 5.98 13.13 13.25
C THR A 106 7.12 13.28 12.25
N PRO A 107 6.87 13.86 11.05
CA PRO A 107 5.54 14.27 10.53
C PRO A 107 4.63 13.07 10.23
N PRO A 108 3.32 13.28 10.07
CA PRO A 108 2.39 12.23 9.65
C PRO A 108 2.82 11.57 8.35
N LEU A 109 2.63 10.27 8.24
CA LEU A 109 2.98 9.51 7.05
C LEU A 109 1.85 9.60 6.01
N PRO A 110 2.15 9.94 4.74
CA PRO A 110 1.13 9.96 3.71
C PRO A 110 0.60 8.55 3.42
N VAL A 111 -0.72 8.44 3.24
CA VAL A 111 -1.39 7.15 3.00
C VAL A 111 -2.46 7.22 1.93
N VAL A 112 -2.68 6.11 1.23
CA VAL A 112 -3.91 5.86 0.48
C VAL A 112 -4.98 5.40 1.47
N TYR A 113 -6.10 6.11 1.52
CA TYR A 113 -7.27 5.79 2.35
C TYR A 113 -8.39 5.22 1.50
N GLN A 114 -8.92 4.06 1.88
CA GLN A 114 -10.11 3.47 1.29
C GLN A 114 -11.37 3.97 2.02
N PRO A 115 -12.50 4.21 1.32
CA PRO A 115 -13.75 4.63 1.94
C PRO A 115 -14.47 3.44 2.59
N GLU A 116 -13.92 2.89 3.68
CA GLU A 116 -14.35 1.64 4.32
C GLU A 116 -15.83 1.64 4.70
N GLN A 117 -16.32 2.74 5.25
CA GLN A 117 -17.75 2.88 5.61
C GLN A 117 -18.65 2.82 4.37
N GLU A 118 -18.25 3.46 3.28
CA GLU A 118 -19.01 3.45 2.04
C GLU A 118 -18.97 2.07 1.37
N ILE A 119 -17.82 1.39 1.43
CA ILE A 119 -17.67 0.00 0.98
C ILE A 119 -18.65 -0.90 1.74
N GLY A 120 -18.63 -0.85 3.08
CA GLY A 120 -19.50 -1.67 3.93
C GLY A 120 -20.97 -1.36 3.71
N ARG A 121 -21.35 -0.08 3.65
CA ARG A 121 -22.73 0.34 3.40
C ARG A 121 -23.22 -0.13 2.03
N THR A 122 -22.44 0.08 0.98
CA THR A 122 -22.79 -0.33 -0.38
C THR A 122 -22.97 -1.84 -0.50
N ALA A 123 -22.05 -2.62 0.09
CA ALA A 123 -22.14 -4.07 0.12
C ALA A 123 -23.42 -4.56 0.85
N ALA A 124 -23.71 -3.99 2.02
CA ALA A 124 -24.89 -4.33 2.80
C ALA A 124 -26.20 -3.99 2.06
N GLN A 125 -26.27 -2.81 1.44
CA GLN A 125 -27.45 -2.40 0.65
C GLN A 125 -27.71 -3.35 -0.52
N TRP A 126 -26.67 -3.83 -1.18
CA TRP A 126 -26.82 -4.76 -2.30
C TRP A 126 -27.22 -6.15 -1.84
N LEU A 127 -26.69 -6.59 -0.70
CA LEU A 127 -27.12 -7.86 -0.08
C LEU A 127 -28.62 -7.81 0.27
N ILE A 128 -29.09 -6.73 0.90
CA ILE A 128 -30.50 -6.55 1.26
C ILE A 128 -31.39 -6.60 0.01
N ARG A 129 -31.05 -5.86 -1.04
CA ARG A 129 -31.81 -5.89 -2.31
C ARG A 129 -31.89 -7.31 -2.90
N ARG A 130 -30.81 -8.08 -2.85
CA ARG A 130 -30.78 -9.47 -3.28
C ARG A 130 -31.75 -10.34 -2.48
N LEU A 131 -31.79 -10.16 -1.17
CA LEU A 131 -32.71 -10.90 -0.28
C LEU A 131 -34.16 -10.51 -0.52
N GLU A 132 -34.42 -9.29 -0.97
CA GLU A 132 -35.76 -8.81 -1.34
C GLU A 132 -36.19 -9.22 -2.76
N GLY A 133 -35.38 -9.98 -3.48
CA GLY A 133 -35.71 -10.56 -4.78
C GLY A 133 -35.19 -9.78 -5.99
N ASP A 134 -34.23 -8.84 -5.81
CA ASP A 134 -33.57 -8.18 -6.91
C ASP A 134 -32.83 -9.20 -7.81
N GLY A 135 -33.33 -9.36 -9.03
CA GLY A 135 -32.81 -10.29 -10.04
C GLY A 135 -31.71 -9.71 -10.93
N ASP A 136 -31.23 -8.51 -10.68
CA ASP A 136 -30.19 -7.88 -11.47
C ASP A 136 -28.91 -8.76 -11.54
N PRO A 137 -28.18 -8.77 -12.69
CA PRO A 137 -26.94 -9.53 -12.79
C PRO A 137 -25.88 -8.96 -11.83
N PRO A 138 -24.90 -9.81 -11.42
CA PRO A 138 -23.77 -9.33 -10.62
C PRO A 138 -23.02 -8.19 -11.32
N ARG A 139 -22.69 -7.17 -10.55
CA ARG A 139 -21.93 -6.01 -11.05
C ARG A 139 -20.80 -5.62 -10.09
N THR A 140 -19.78 -4.99 -10.61
CA THR A 140 -18.66 -4.44 -9.83
C THR A 140 -18.85 -2.94 -9.65
N VAL A 141 -18.74 -2.47 -8.41
CA VAL A 141 -18.66 -1.04 -8.08
C VAL A 141 -17.25 -0.74 -7.61
N ARG A 142 -16.61 0.26 -8.20
CA ARG A 142 -15.31 0.79 -7.75
C ARG A 142 -15.54 2.11 -7.04
N LEU A 143 -15.20 2.17 -5.76
CA LEU A 143 -15.23 3.39 -4.97
C LEU A 143 -13.85 4.08 -5.04
N LYS A 144 -13.86 5.40 -5.06
CA LYS A 144 -12.63 6.19 -5.17
C LYS A 144 -11.92 6.26 -3.83
N CYS A 145 -10.64 5.86 -3.80
CA CYS A 145 -9.76 6.12 -2.67
C CYS A 145 -9.36 7.61 -2.61
N SER A 146 -8.94 8.07 -1.44
CA SER A 146 -8.35 9.39 -1.24
C SER A 146 -6.90 9.29 -0.77
N LEU A 147 -6.15 10.38 -0.91
CA LEU A 147 -4.81 10.51 -0.35
C LEU A 147 -4.90 11.40 0.88
N GLN A 148 -4.25 10.97 1.95
CA GLN A 148 -4.09 11.75 3.18
C GLN A 148 -2.59 12.04 3.38
N PHE A 149 -2.28 13.30 3.70
CA PHE A 149 -0.92 13.81 3.90
C PHE A 149 -0.77 14.42 5.27
#